data_e5b25c15d9c00ede08cc304d895fa14d
#
_entry.id   e5b25c15d9c00ede08cc304d895fa14d
#
_cell.length_a   1.000
_cell.length_b   1.000
_cell.length_c   1.000
_cell.angle_alpha   90.00
_cell.angle_beta   90.00
_cell.angle_gamma   90.00
#
_symmetry.space_group_name_H-M   'P 1'
#
loop_
_entity.id
_entity.type
_entity.pdbx_description
1 polymer ?
#
loop_
_entity_poly.entity_id
_entity_poly.type
_entity_poly.pdbx_seq_one_letter_code
_entity_poly.pdbx_strand_id
1 'polypeptide(L)'
;TAPLVTLGCIMLRKCHLNTCSVGIATQDPELRKKFAGKPEYVVNYFYFVAEHLREIMASLGISSVNEMVGRMDLLEPHKAIDHWKAKGMDLSSMLELPEVDSDIATYCQTKQDHGLQDILDNKLIELSKNAIEKKEPVQIELPIRNSNRVVGTMLSGKVAELYGEEGLPAGTIQCSFKGSAGQSFGAFLAKGITMTLEGDANDYFAKGISGGQIVVFPPTESTFVPELSTIVGNVVLYGATGGRVFIRGLAGERFGVRNSGAEVVVEGIGDHGCEYMTGGTVVVLGRTGRNFAAGMSGGIAYVYDEHGDFINSCNTDMVGLESVSN
;
A
#
# COMPACT_ATOMS: atom_id res chain seq x y z
N THR A 1 -17.74 -6.67 -2.60
CA THR A 1 -18.63 -6.05 -3.60
C THR A 1 -19.92 -5.52 -2.95
N ALA A 2 -20.60 -6.28 -2.09
CA ALA A 2 -21.88 -5.88 -1.50
C ALA A 2 -21.83 -4.50 -0.78
N PRO A 3 -20.81 -4.15 0.03
CA PRO A 3 -20.71 -2.79 0.59
C PRO A 3 -20.61 -1.68 -0.47
N LEU A 4 -19.99 -1.96 -1.63
CA LEU A 4 -19.96 -0.99 -2.73
C LEU A 4 -21.35 -0.82 -3.37
N VAL A 5 -22.13 -1.89 -3.46
CA VAL A 5 -23.53 -1.83 -3.96
C VAL A 5 -24.39 -0.98 -3.03
N THR A 6 -24.22 -1.13 -1.71
CA THR A 6 -24.93 -0.26 -0.73
C THR A 6 -24.54 1.21 -0.85
N LEU A 7 -23.34 1.52 -1.34
CA LEU A 7 -22.91 2.89 -1.64
C LEU A 7 -23.38 3.39 -3.02
N GLY A 8 -24.12 2.59 -3.79
CA GLY A 8 -24.67 2.97 -5.09
C GLY A 8 -23.92 2.40 -6.30
N CYS A 9 -23.00 1.44 -6.12
CA CYS A 9 -22.32 0.78 -7.24
C CYS A 9 -23.31 -0.05 -8.07
N ILE A 10 -23.40 0.23 -9.36
CA ILE A 10 -24.28 -0.48 -10.32
C ILE A 10 -23.58 -1.66 -11.03
N MET A 11 -22.39 -2.06 -10.57
CA MET A 11 -21.64 -3.18 -11.12
C MET A 11 -21.31 -3.07 -12.63
N LEU A 12 -21.10 -1.84 -13.12
CA LEU A 12 -20.78 -1.56 -14.53
C LEU A 12 -19.44 -2.18 -14.96
N ARG A 13 -18.51 -2.41 -14.03
CA ARG A 13 -17.19 -3.02 -14.24
C ARG A 13 -16.27 -2.29 -15.22
N LYS A 14 -16.48 -0.99 -15.40
CA LYS A 14 -15.65 -0.07 -16.21
C LYS A 14 -14.78 0.84 -15.34
N CYS A 15 -14.52 0.44 -14.09
CA CYS A 15 -13.77 1.26 -13.11
C CYS A 15 -12.36 1.60 -13.58
N HIS A 16 -11.71 0.69 -14.30
CA HIS A 16 -10.35 0.87 -14.85
C HIS A 16 -10.26 1.94 -15.95
N LEU A 17 -11.39 2.36 -16.53
CA LEU A 17 -11.44 3.39 -17.58
C LEU A 17 -11.68 4.81 -17.05
N ASN A 18 -11.69 5.01 -15.73
CA ASN A 18 -12.01 6.30 -15.10
C ASN A 18 -13.41 6.86 -15.44
N THR A 19 -14.33 6.01 -15.89
CA THR A 19 -15.66 6.37 -16.42
C THR A 19 -16.82 5.93 -15.53
N CYS A 20 -16.59 5.82 -14.21
CA CYS A 20 -17.63 5.38 -13.28
C CYS A 20 -18.81 6.35 -13.24
N SER A 21 -19.94 5.98 -13.84
CA SER A 21 -21.11 6.84 -14.01
C SER A 21 -21.79 7.24 -12.69
N VAL A 22 -21.50 6.52 -11.59
CA VAL A 22 -22.05 6.82 -10.24
C VAL A 22 -21.02 7.44 -9.30
N GLY A 23 -19.84 7.78 -9.80
CA GLY A 23 -18.83 8.55 -9.06
C GLY A 23 -18.03 7.81 -8.01
N ILE A 24 -18.19 6.49 -7.83
CA ILE A 24 -17.49 5.71 -6.80
C ILE A 24 -16.01 5.51 -7.15
N ALA A 25 -15.72 5.15 -8.40
CA ALA A 25 -14.39 4.76 -8.86
C ALA A 25 -13.98 5.59 -10.08
N THR A 26 -13.78 6.88 -9.89
CA THR A 26 -13.35 7.82 -10.91
C THR A 26 -12.63 9.00 -10.28
N GLN A 27 -11.71 9.62 -11.01
CA GLN A 27 -11.06 10.88 -10.66
C GLN A 27 -11.68 12.06 -11.42
N ASP A 28 -12.59 11.81 -12.37
CA ASP A 28 -13.31 12.86 -13.08
C ASP A 28 -14.15 13.69 -12.09
N PRO A 29 -13.94 15.02 -11.99
CA PRO A 29 -14.62 15.87 -11.01
C PRO A 29 -16.14 15.90 -11.17
N GLU A 30 -16.65 15.84 -12.41
CA GLU A 30 -18.10 15.89 -12.68
C GLU A 30 -18.77 14.55 -12.35
N LEU A 31 -18.09 13.44 -12.63
CA LEU A 31 -18.59 12.12 -12.24
C LEU A 31 -18.56 11.92 -10.73
N ARG A 32 -17.52 12.39 -10.04
CA ARG A 32 -17.41 12.32 -8.56
C ARG A 32 -18.55 13.01 -7.85
N LYS A 33 -19.09 14.11 -8.39
CA LYS A 33 -20.27 14.81 -7.81
C LYS A 33 -21.53 13.94 -7.75
N LYS A 34 -21.57 12.85 -8.54
CA LYS A 34 -22.71 11.92 -8.56
C LYS A 34 -22.69 10.90 -7.43
N PHE A 35 -21.59 10.82 -6.68
CA PHE A 35 -21.50 9.90 -5.56
C PHE A 35 -22.43 10.31 -4.42
N ALA A 36 -23.42 9.46 -4.14
CA ALA A 36 -24.46 9.69 -3.13
C ALA A 36 -24.34 8.72 -1.93
N GLY A 37 -23.27 7.92 -1.85
CA GLY A 37 -23.04 6.98 -0.75
C GLY A 37 -22.80 7.69 0.58
N LYS A 38 -23.23 7.05 1.66
CA LYS A 38 -23.02 7.52 3.04
C LYS A 38 -22.42 6.38 3.88
N PRO A 39 -21.55 6.69 4.86
CA PRO A 39 -20.99 5.68 5.75
C PRO A 39 -22.06 4.85 6.47
N GLU A 40 -23.18 5.47 6.86
CA GLU A 40 -24.28 4.82 7.56
C GLU A 40 -24.90 3.68 6.77
N TYR A 41 -24.89 3.74 5.44
CA TYR A 41 -25.38 2.64 4.61
C TYR A 41 -24.55 1.37 4.76
N VAL A 42 -23.22 1.52 4.87
CA VAL A 42 -22.30 0.40 5.11
C VAL A 42 -22.44 -0.12 6.53
N VAL A 43 -22.56 0.76 7.52
CA VAL A 43 -22.81 0.38 8.92
C VAL A 43 -24.10 -0.44 9.01
N ASN A 44 -25.20 0.04 8.47
CA ASN A 44 -26.50 -0.66 8.48
C ASN A 44 -26.42 -1.99 7.74
N TYR A 45 -25.72 -2.05 6.61
CA TYR A 45 -25.49 -3.28 5.88
C TYR A 45 -24.84 -4.36 6.77
N PHE A 46 -23.79 -4.00 7.52
CA PHE A 46 -23.13 -4.96 8.42
C PHE A 46 -23.98 -5.33 9.62
N TYR A 47 -24.83 -4.43 10.14
CA TYR A 47 -25.83 -4.81 11.15
C TYR A 47 -26.80 -5.85 10.61
N PHE A 48 -27.30 -5.68 9.38
CA PHE A 48 -28.19 -6.68 8.76
C PHE A 48 -27.48 -8.01 8.50
N VAL A 49 -26.20 -7.98 8.10
CA VAL A 49 -25.40 -9.22 7.95
C VAL A 49 -25.26 -9.93 9.29
N ALA A 50 -24.97 -9.20 10.37
CA ALA A 50 -24.85 -9.79 11.70
C ALA A 50 -26.19 -10.37 12.20
N GLU A 51 -27.31 -9.68 11.96
CA GLU A 51 -28.63 -10.19 12.35
C GLU A 51 -29.03 -11.44 11.55
N HIS A 52 -28.80 -11.45 10.24
CA HIS A 52 -29.01 -12.63 9.41
C HIS A 52 -28.15 -13.82 9.86
N LEU A 53 -26.88 -13.58 10.25
CA LEU A 53 -26.03 -14.59 10.83
C LEU A 53 -26.63 -15.15 12.14
N ARG A 54 -27.16 -14.28 13.02
CA ARG A 54 -27.82 -14.70 14.25
C ARG A 54 -29.05 -15.59 13.99
N GLU A 55 -29.87 -15.27 13.01
CA GLU A 55 -31.00 -16.08 12.57
C GLU A 55 -30.57 -17.47 12.10
N ILE A 56 -29.51 -17.56 11.29
CA ILE A 56 -28.94 -18.83 10.84
C ILE A 56 -28.40 -19.63 12.02
N MET A 57 -27.62 -19.02 12.91
CA MET A 57 -27.11 -19.68 14.11
C MET A 57 -28.24 -20.22 14.99
N ALA A 58 -29.29 -19.43 15.21
CA ALA A 58 -30.45 -19.83 15.98
C ALA A 58 -31.16 -21.03 15.34
N SER A 59 -31.30 -21.06 14.02
CA SER A 59 -31.92 -22.19 13.30
C SER A 59 -31.10 -23.49 13.40
N LEU A 60 -29.79 -23.37 13.61
CA LEU A 60 -28.86 -24.49 13.81
C LEU A 60 -28.65 -24.85 15.29
N GLY A 61 -29.27 -24.12 16.21
CA GLY A 61 -29.11 -24.32 17.66
C GLY A 61 -27.73 -23.89 18.19
N ILE A 62 -27.04 -22.99 17.50
CA ILE A 62 -25.73 -22.49 17.86
C ILE A 62 -25.86 -21.15 18.60
N SER A 63 -25.30 -21.06 19.82
CA SER A 63 -25.47 -19.91 20.69
C SER A 63 -24.33 -18.85 20.56
N SER A 64 -23.17 -19.24 20.06
CA SER A 64 -22.03 -18.36 19.92
C SER A 64 -21.24 -18.61 18.64
N VAL A 65 -20.53 -17.56 18.15
CA VAL A 65 -19.64 -17.68 16.97
C VAL A 65 -18.53 -18.70 17.22
N ASN A 66 -18.01 -18.79 18.44
CA ASN A 66 -16.95 -19.76 18.78
C ASN A 66 -17.43 -21.21 18.65
N GLU A 67 -18.70 -21.50 18.98
CA GLU A 67 -19.29 -22.83 18.75
C GLU A 67 -19.45 -23.16 17.27
N MET A 68 -19.59 -22.14 16.41
CA MET A 68 -19.75 -22.31 14.96
C MET A 68 -18.43 -22.56 14.26
N VAL A 69 -17.32 -21.99 14.77
CA VAL A 69 -16.01 -22.09 14.12
C VAL A 69 -15.54 -23.54 14.08
N GLY A 70 -15.18 -24.02 12.88
CA GLY A 70 -14.73 -25.40 12.66
C GLY A 70 -15.85 -26.42 12.49
N ARG A 71 -17.12 -26.04 12.52
CA ARG A 71 -18.27 -26.96 12.33
C ARG A 71 -18.47 -27.30 10.84
N MET A 72 -17.51 -28.03 10.26
CA MET A 72 -17.57 -28.49 8.86
C MET A 72 -18.72 -29.47 8.62
N ASP A 73 -19.15 -30.16 9.63
CA ASP A 73 -20.33 -31.05 9.63
C ASP A 73 -21.64 -30.34 9.25
N LEU A 74 -21.69 -29.00 9.38
CA LEU A 74 -22.87 -28.21 9.02
C LEU A 74 -22.84 -27.73 7.56
N LEU A 75 -21.79 -28.03 6.80
CA LEU A 75 -21.63 -27.61 5.41
C LEU A 75 -22.02 -28.72 4.44
N GLU A 76 -22.91 -28.42 3.52
CA GLU A 76 -23.31 -29.32 2.42
C GLU A 76 -22.77 -28.81 1.08
N PRO A 77 -21.69 -29.38 0.53
CA PRO A 77 -21.12 -28.95 -0.74
C PRO A 77 -21.99 -29.28 -1.94
N HIS A 78 -22.90 -30.26 -1.85
CA HIS A 78 -23.67 -30.79 -2.98
C HIS A 78 -24.55 -29.76 -3.67
N LYS A 79 -25.11 -28.79 -2.94
CA LYS A 79 -25.96 -27.73 -3.52
C LYS A 79 -25.19 -26.70 -4.36
N ALA A 80 -23.88 -26.60 -4.19
CA ALA A 80 -23.01 -25.71 -4.97
C ALA A 80 -22.53 -26.36 -6.29
N ILE A 81 -22.71 -27.68 -6.44
CA ILE A 81 -22.13 -28.49 -7.53
C ILE A 81 -23.00 -28.53 -8.79
N ASP A 82 -24.25 -28.05 -8.74
CA ASP A 82 -25.18 -28.06 -9.88
C ASP A 82 -24.78 -27.09 -11.01
N HIS A 83 -23.77 -26.24 -10.81
CA HIS A 83 -23.27 -25.38 -11.86
C HIS A 83 -22.24 -26.11 -12.72
N TRP A 84 -22.35 -26.01 -14.03
CA TRP A 84 -21.48 -26.73 -14.99
C TRP A 84 -19.97 -26.54 -14.76
N LYS A 85 -19.54 -25.36 -14.26
CA LYS A 85 -18.13 -25.09 -13.91
C LYS A 85 -17.71 -25.72 -12.58
N ALA A 86 -18.65 -25.99 -11.70
CA ALA A 86 -18.38 -26.63 -10.42
C ALA A 86 -18.50 -28.15 -10.47
N LYS A 87 -19.06 -28.69 -11.57
CA LYS A 87 -19.20 -30.13 -11.79
C LYS A 87 -17.83 -30.81 -11.79
N GLY A 88 -17.62 -31.70 -10.82
CA GLY A 88 -16.36 -32.42 -10.65
C GLY A 88 -15.38 -31.74 -9.65
N MET A 89 -15.74 -30.62 -9.02
CA MET A 89 -14.97 -30.10 -7.89
C MET A 89 -15.17 -31.00 -6.67
N ASP A 90 -14.08 -31.48 -6.13
CA ASP A 90 -14.03 -32.19 -4.84
C ASP A 90 -13.57 -31.20 -3.75
N LEU A 91 -14.45 -30.93 -2.81
CA LEU A 91 -14.19 -30.05 -1.67
C LEU A 91 -13.94 -30.85 -0.36
N SER A 92 -13.90 -32.16 -0.42
CA SER A 92 -13.81 -33.02 0.76
C SER A 92 -12.57 -32.71 1.60
N SER A 93 -11.40 -32.52 0.97
CA SER A 93 -10.16 -32.16 1.68
C SER A 93 -10.20 -30.79 2.39
N MET A 94 -11.06 -29.87 1.94
CA MET A 94 -11.28 -28.58 2.60
C MET A 94 -12.26 -28.64 3.76
N LEU A 95 -13.12 -29.66 3.76
CA LEU A 95 -14.17 -29.86 4.76
C LEU A 95 -13.78 -30.95 5.80
N GLU A 96 -12.62 -31.55 5.62
CA GLU A 96 -12.08 -32.53 6.57
C GLU A 96 -11.55 -31.79 7.81
N LEU A 97 -12.00 -32.24 8.98
CA LEU A 97 -11.45 -31.78 10.25
C LEU A 97 -10.21 -32.64 10.59
N PRO A 98 -9.08 -32.03 10.95
CA PRO A 98 -7.94 -32.78 11.42
C PRO A 98 -8.29 -33.54 12.71
N GLU A 99 -7.79 -34.77 12.86
CA GLU A 99 -7.88 -35.50 14.10
C GLU A 99 -7.00 -34.82 15.15
N VAL A 100 -7.64 -34.21 16.14
CA VAL A 100 -6.98 -33.51 17.26
C VAL A 100 -7.63 -33.94 18.56
N ASP A 101 -6.93 -33.77 19.67
CA ASP A 101 -7.50 -34.06 21.00
C ASP A 101 -8.71 -33.15 21.26
N SER A 102 -9.70 -33.70 21.97
CA SER A 102 -11.01 -33.08 22.23
C SER A 102 -10.94 -31.77 23.03
N ASP A 103 -9.83 -31.51 23.69
CA ASP A 103 -9.56 -30.29 24.48
C ASP A 103 -8.96 -29.13 23.63
N ILE A 104 -8.64 -29.42 22.38
CA ILE A 104 -8.14 -28.37 21.45
C ILE A 104 -9.31 -27.59 20.86
N ALA A 105 -9.30 -26.29 21.10
CA ALA A 105 -10.34 -25.42 20.57
C ALA A 105 -10.23 -25.22 19.05
N THR A 106 -11.36 -25.16 18.37
CA THR A 106 -11.46 -24.88 16.92
C THR A 106 -11.35 -23.39 16.59
N TYR A 107 -11.24 -22.54 17.60
CA TYR A 107 -11.13 -21.08 17.45
C TYR A 107 -9.89 -20.55 18.18
N CYS A 108 -9.45 -19.35 17.83
CA CYS A 108 -8.26 -18.74 18.41
C CYS A 108 -8.44 -18.43 19.89
N GLN A 109 -7.65 -19.08 20.76
CA GLN A 109 -7.62 -18.86 22.21
C GLN A 109 -6.36 -18.13 22.69
N THR A 110 -5.36 -17.97 21.81
CA THR A 110 -4.08 -17.36 22.16
C THR A 110 -3.97 -15.94 21.59
N LYS A 111 -3.24 -15.08 22.29
CA LYS A 111 -2.86 -13.79 21.76
C LYS A 111 -1.50 -13.93 21.08
N GLN A 112 -1.38 -13.41 19.88
CA GLN A 112 -0.11 -13.36 19.18
C GLN A 112 0.79 -12.31 19.82
N ASP A 113 2.01 -12.68 20.17
CA ASP A 113 3.07 -11.70 20.45
C ASP A 113 3.67 -11.25 19.13
N HIS A 114 3.51 -9.98 18.82
CA HIS A 114 4.03 -9.37 17.59
C HIS A 114 5.48 -8.92 17.71
N GLY A 115 6.13 -9.08 18.88
CA GLY A 115 7.53 -8.71 19.10
C GLY A 115 7.81 -7.21 18.89
N LEU A 116 6.83 -6.33 19.18
CA LEU A 116 6.94 -4.90 18.88
C LEU A 116 7.79 -4.12 19.91
N GLN A 117 8.20 -4.75 20.98
CA GLN A 117 8.98 -4.11 22.06
C GLN A 117 10.39 -3.71 21.62
N ASP A 118 10.99 -4.46 20.69
CA ASP A 118 12.40 -4.29 20.27
C ASP A 118 12.56 -3.65 18.88
N ILE A 119 11.48 -3.14 18.30
CA ILE A 119 11.54 -2.51 16.98
C ILE A 119 12.23 -1.15 17.02
N LEU A 120 12.88 -0.76 15.91
CA LEU A 120 13.66 0.46 15.79
C LEU A 120 12.81 1.72 16.01
N ASP A 121 11.53 1.69 15.64
CA ASP A 121 10.61 2.81 15.80
C ASP A 121 10.39 3.23 17.24
N ASN A 122 10.46 2.32 18.22
CA ASN A 122 10.39 2.69 19.65
C ASN A 122 11.53 3.65 20.02
N LYS A 123 12.75 3.36 19.53
CA LYS A 123 13.91 4.24 19.75
C LYS A 123 13.76 5.56 19.00
N LEU A 124 13.23 5.55 17.77
CA LEU A 124 12.95 6.77 17.01
C LEU A 124 11.94 7.65 17.73
N ILE A 125 10.87 7.09 18.26
CA ILE A 125 9.83 7.80 19.01
C ILE A 125 10.42 8.42 20.29
N GLU A 126 11.21 7.66 21.03
CA GLU A 126 11.89 8.15 22.24
C GLU A 126 12.80 9.35 21.94
N LEU A 127 13.68 9.21 20.96
CA LEU A 127 14.62 10.26 20.55
C LEU A 127 13.90 11.48 19.94
N SER A 128 12.74 11.30 19.37
CA SER A 128 11.91 12.36 18.76
C SER A 128 10.91 12.99 19.72
N LYS A 129 10.91 12.63 21.00
CA LYS A 129 9.89 13.06 21.96
C LYS A 129 9.68 14.58 21.98
N ASN A 130 10.76 15.37 22.09
CA ASN A 130 10.66 16.82 22.09
C ASN A 130 10.18 17.38 20.75
N ALA A 131 10.58 16.77 19.63
CA ALA A 131 10.11 17.16 18.32
C ALA A 131 8.60 16.90 18.16
N ILE A 132 8.12 15.76 18.67
CA ILE A 132 6.70 15.39 18.63
C ILE A 132 5.88 16.31 19.57
N GLU A 133 6.32 16.53 20.82
CA GLU A 133 5.53 17.27 21.81
C GLU A 133 5.64 18.79 21.67
N LYS A 134 6.83 19.31 21.28
CA LYS A 134 7.14 20.75 21.31
C LYS A 134 7.52 21.33 19.95
N LYS A 135 7.59 20.49 18.89
CA LYS A 135 8.05 20.87 17.54
C LYS A 135 9.50 21.37 17.50
N GLU A 136 10.32 20.96 18.47
CA GLU A 136 11.75 21.26 18.51
C GLU A 136 12.49 20.36 17.51
N PRO A 137 13.29 20.90 16.58
CA PRO A 137 13.99 20.08 15.60
C PRO A 137 14.94 19.07 16.24
N VAL A 138 14.97 17.85 15.69
CA VAL A 138 15.87 16.78 16.15
C VAL A 138 16.57 16.11 14.96
N GLN A 139 17.85 15.75 15.16
CA GLN A 139 18.63 14.95 14.22
C GLN A 139 19.00 13.62 14.90
N ILE A 140 18.77 12.53 14.21
CA ILE A 140 18.95 11.15 14.71
C ILE A 140 19.79 10.39 13.69
N GLU A 141 20.87 9.76 14.16
CA GLU A 141 21.71 8.89 13.32
C GLU A 141 21.72 7.48 13.90
N LEU A 142 21.35 6.49 13.11
CA LEU A 142 21.26 5.10 13.55
C LEU A 142 21.72 4.14 12.43
N PRO A 143 22.35 3.03 12.78
CA PRO A 143 22.52 1.92 11.83
C PRO A 143 21.20 1.26 11.56
N ILE A 144 21.06 0.68 10.35
CA ILE A 144 19.88 -0.08 9.96
C ILE A 144 20.29 -1.43 9.34
N ARG A 145 19.46 -2.44 9.53
CA ARG A 145 19.61 -3.78 8.95
C ARG A 145 18.31 -4.23 8.32
N ASN A 146 18.36 -5.20 7.42
CA ASN A 146 17.19 -5.73 6.73
C ASN A 146 16.16 -6.43 7.67
N SER A 147 16.56 -6.76 8.90
CA SER A 147 15.63 -7.18 9.94
C SER A 147 14.80 -6.04 10.51
N ASN A 148 15.23 -4.77 10.35
CA ASN A 148 14.45 -3.60 10.74
C ASN A 148 13.45 -3.29 9.62
N ARG A 149 12.22 -3.79 9.78
CA ARG A 149 11.12 -3.60 8.83
C ARG A 149 10.21 -2.47 9.27
N VAL A 150 9.52 -1.86 8.30
CA VAL A 150 8.46 -0.86 8.51
C VAL A 150 8.93 0.37 9.31
N VAL A 151 10.23 0.67 9.23
CA VAL A 151 10.87 1.77 9.99
C VAL A 151 10.28 3.11 9.56
N GLY A 152 9.91 3.94 10.53
CA GLY A 152 9.29 5.24 10.35
C GLY A 152 7.75 5.23 10.44
N THR A 153 7.11 4.07 10.37
CA THR A 153 5.63 3.99 10.36
C THR A 153 5.02 4.29 11.73
N MET A 154 5.53 3.70 12.81
CA MET A 154 5.01 4.00 14.15
C MET A 154 5.36 5.42 14.60
N LEU A 155 6.54 5.92 14.23
CA LEU A 155 6.90 7.32 14.42
C LEU A 155 5.89 8.24 13.71
N SER A 156 5.56 7.93 12.45
CA SER A 156 4.54 8.67 11.68
C SER A 156 3.16 8.58 12.33
N GLY A 157 2.80 7.40 12.85
CA GLY A 157 1.56 7.20 13.59
C GLY A 157 1.45 8.13 14.80
N LYS A 158 2.56 8.33 15.55
CA LYS A 158 2.59 9.26 16.69
C LYS A 158 2.44 10.72 16.26
N VAL A 159 3.04 11.11 15.15
CA VAL A 159 2.85 12.45 14.57
C VAL A 159 1.40 12.64 14.11
N ALA A 160 0.84 11.68 13.40
CA ALA A 160 -0.53 11.75 12.89
C ALA A 160 -1.59 11.73 14.02
N GLU A 161 -1.35 11.01 15.11
CA GLU A 161 -2.22 10.99 16.30
C GLU A 161 -2.39 12.40 16.90
N LEU A 162 -1.33 13.21 16.90
CA LEU A 162 -1.33 14.53 17.53
C LEU A 162 -1.67 15.67 16.54
N TYR A 163 -1.30 15.53 15.28
CA TYR A 163 -1.34 16.63 14.32
C TYR A 163 -2.18 16.33 13.05
N GLY A 164 -2.77 15.13 12.95
CA GLY A 164 -3.57 14.74 11.79
C GLY A 164 -2.81 14.88 10.47
N GLU A 165 -3.49 15.35 9.44
CA GLU A 165 -2.94 15.58 8.11
C GLU A 165 -1.93 16.74 8.04
N GLU A 166 -2.03 17.70 8.95
CA GLU A 166 -1.12 18.84 9.00
C GLU A 166 0.32 18.43 9.32
N GLY A 167 0.50 17.38 10.13
CA GLY A 167 1.81 16.88 10.53
C GLY A 167 2.65 17.91 11.28
N LEU A 168 3.97 17.78 11.17
CA LEU A 168 4.94 18.71 11.73
C LEU A 168 5.52 19.65 10.65
N PRO A 169 6.11 20.79 11.02
CA PRO A 169 6.88 21.61 10.10
C PRO A 169 7.97 20.81 9.40
N ALA A 170 8.29 21.15 8.15
CA ALA A 170 9.30 20.43 7.39
C ALA A 170 10.65 20.38 8.12
N GLY A 171 11.29 19.21 8.13
CA GLY A 171 12.60 19.01 8.76
C GLY A 171 12.61 19.00 10.30
N THR A 172 11.45 18.91 10.94
CA THR A 172 11.38 18.83 12.41
C THR A 172 12.03 17.55 12.94
N ILE A 173 11.82 16.40 12.27
CA ILE A 173 12.48 15.14 12.61
C ILE A 173 13.34 14.72 11.41
N GLN A 174 14.64 14.64 11.61
CA GLN A 174 15.59 14.21 10.59
C GLN A 174 16.29 12.94 11.06
N CYS A 175 16.07 11.85 10.34
CA CYS A 175 16.67 10.54 10.63
C CYS A 175 17.64 10.14 9.52
N SER A 176 18.89 9.88 9.86
CA SER A 176 19.91 9.37 8.96
C SER A 176 20.24 7.93 9.33
N PHE A 177 20.24 7.06 8.32
CA PHE A 177 20.52 5.63 8.48
C PHE A 177 21.66 5.20 7.57
N LYS A 178 22.46 4.24 8.06
CA LYS A 178 23.50 3.56 7.27
C LYS A 178 23.28 2.06 7.30
N GLY A 179 23.21 1.43 6.12
CA GLY A 179 23.06 -0.01 5.94
C GLY A 179 21.92 -0.41 5.03
N SER A 180 21.44 -1.64 5.14
CA SER A 180 20.36 -2.20 4.34
C SER A 180 19.05 -2.16 5.12
N ALA A 181 18.07 -1.41 4.65
CA ALA A 181 16.76 -1.34 5.28
C ALA A 181 15.87 -2.54 4.88
N GLY A 182 15.08 -3.04 5.81
CA GLY A 182 14.08 -4.07 5.56
C GLY A 182 12.87 -3.55 4.78
N GLN A 183 11.90 -4.42 4.57
CA GLN A 183 10.67 -4.10 3.84
C GLN A 183 9.92 -2.91 4.44
N SER A 184 9.27 -2.12 3.56
CA SER A 184 8.39 -1.01 3.93
C SER A 184 9.11 0.11 4.69
N PHE A 185 10.40 0.36 4.40
CA PHE A 185 11.10 1.52 4.95
C PHE A 185 10.39 2.81 4.53
N GLY A 186 10.10 3.69 5.49
CA GLY A 186 9.38 4.94 5.26
C GLY A 186 7.91 4.77 4.85
N ALA A 187 7.30 3.61 5.09
CA ALA A 187 5.89 3.43 4.80
C ALA A 187 5.03 4.39 5.63
N PHE A 188 4.03 5.01 5.00
CA PHE A 188 3.11 5.98 5.60
C PHE A 188 3.80 7.19 6.25
N LEU A 189 5.00 7.57 5.75
CA LEU A 189 5.80 8.64 6.34
C LEU A 189 5.03 9.96 6.34
N ALA A 190 4.83 10.50 7.55
CA ALA A 190 4.08 11.72 7.78
C ALA A 190 4.90 12.99 7.50
N LYS A 191 4.20 14.09 7.20
CA LYS A 191 4.80 15.42 7.01
C LYS A 191 5.60 15.86 8.24
N GLY A 192 6.77 16.45 8.00
CA GLY A 192 7.73 16.91 9.00
C GLY A 192 8.82 15.92 9.34
N ILE A 193 8.73 14.68 8.83
CA ILE A 193 9.77 13.66 8.97
C ILE A 193 10.59 13.57 7.68
N THR A 194 11.90 13.64 7.80
CA THR A 194 12.86 13.39 6.73
C THR A 194 13.70 12.17 7.09
N MET A 195 13.78 11.21 6.18
CA MET A 195 14.61 10.01 6.34
C MET A 195 15.65 9.95 5.23
N THR A 196 16.91 9.83 5.59
CA THR A 196 18.03 9.65 4.67
C THR A 196 18.64 8.27 4.89
N LEU A 197 18.77 7.49 3.82
CA LEU A 197 19.38 6.15 3.86
C LEU A 197 20.63 6.13 2.96
N GLU A 198 21.79 6.01 3.56
CA GLU A 198 23.02 5.64 2.89
C GLU A 198 23.12 4.11 2.84
N GLY A 199 22.71 3.52 1.71
CA GLY A 199 22.59 2.08 1.55
C GLY A 199 21.54 1.66 0.56
N ASP A 200 20.80 0.61 0.88
CA ASP A 200 19.75 0.02 0.07
C ASP A 200 18.50 -0.32 0.89
N ALA A 201 17.38 -0.52 0.23
CA ALA A 201 16.13 -0.90 0.89
C ALA A 201 15.40 -2.00 0.12
N ASN A 202 14.62 -2.78 0.84
CA ASN A 202 13.82 -3.88 0.31
C ASN A 202 12.50 -3.38 -0.30
N ASP A 203 11.58 -4.30 -0.61
CA ASP A 203 10.27 -4.02 -1.22
C ASP A 203 9.39 -3.05 -0.40
N TYR A 204 8.40 -2.45 -1.06
CA TYR A 204 7.43 -1.53 -0.47
C TYR A 204 8.02 -0.26 0.14
N PHE A 205 9.21 0.15 -0.31
CA PHE A 205 9.83 1.41 0.08
C PHE A 205 8.88 2.59 -0.14
N ALA A 206 8.72 3.47 0.85
CA ALA A 206 7.82 4.62 0.81
C ALA A 206 6.34 4.29 0.50
N LYS A 207 5.88 3.05 0.73
CA LYS A 207 4.47 2.67 0.55
C LYS A 207 3.56 3.63 1.32
N GLY A 208 2.58 4.22 0.65
CA GLY A 208 1.59 5.09 1.30
C GLY A 208 2.18 6.35 1.95
N ILE A 209 3.39 6.79 1.57
CA ILE A 209 3.94 8.06 2.07
C ILE A 209 2.93 9.19 1.89
N SER A 210 2.75 10.03 2.91
CA SER A 210 1.67 11.01 2.97
C SER A 210 2.12 12.46 3.12
N GLY A 211 3.45 12.73 3.19
CA GLY A 211 3.94 14.11 3.31
C GLY A 211 5.38 14.25 3.78
N GLY A 212 6.01 13.14 4.18
CA GLY A 212 7.43 13.12 4.56
C GLY A 212 8.38 13.20 3.37
N GLN A 213 9.66 13.19 3.63
CA GLN A 213 10.71 13.16 2.61
C GLN A 213 11.65 11.98 2.84
N ILE A 214 11.98 11.26 1.77
CA ILE A 214 12.96 10.17 1.82
C ILE A 214 14.02 10.37 0.74
N VAL A 215 15.28 10.16 1.13
CA VAL A 215 16.42 10.14 0.23
C VAL A 215 17.15 8.82 0.41
N VAL A 216 17.45 8.12 -0.67
CA VAL A 216 18.27 6.91 -0.64
C VAL A 216 19.37 6.98 -1.70
N PHE A 217 20.56 6.62 -1.31
CA PHE A 217 21.74 6.59 -2.19
C PHE A 217 22.73 5.52 -1.72
N PRO A 218 23.50 4.93 -2.63
CA PRO A 218 24.53 3.95 -2.26
C PRO A 218 25.60 4.57 -1.36
N PRO A 219 26.27 3.76 -0.52
CA PRO A 219 27.46 4.20 0.22
C PRO A 219 28.47 4.86 -0.70
N THR A 220 29.13 5.92 -0.22
CA THR A 220 30.12 6.68 -1.00
C THR A 220 31.32 5.85 -1.45
N GLU A 221 31.66 4.82 -0.70
CA GLU A 221 32.74 3.86 -1.01
C GLU A 221 32.32 2.75 -2.00
N SER A 222 31.06 2.72 -2.44
CA SER A 222 30.59 1.71 -3.41
C SER A 222 31.30 1.85 -4.75
N THR A 223 31.68 0.74 -5.34
CA THR A 223 32.42 0.68 -6.61
C THR A 223 31.51 0.45 -7.82
N PHE A 224 30.24 0.19 -7.63
CA PHE A 224 29.27 0.02 -8.71
C PHE A 224 28.71 1.36 -9.19
N VAL A 225 28.18 1.36 -10.40
CA VAL A 225 27.53 2.53 -11.01
C VAL A 225 26.07 2.58 -10.51
N PRO A 226 25.67 3.62 -9.77
CA PRO A 226 24.32 3.69 -9.19
C PRO A 226 23.22 3.61 -10.23
N GLU A 227 23.36 4.29 -11.36
CA GLU A 227 22.40 4.36 -12.46
C GLU A 227 22.13 2.99 -13.13
N LEU A 228 22.98 2.00 -12.85
CA LEU A 228 22.87 0.64 -13.38
C LEU A 228 22.56 -0.40 -12.30
N SER A 229 22.38 0.04 -11.05
CA SER A 229 22.27 -0.85 -9.90
C SER A 229 20.95 -0.65 -9.15
N THR A 230 20.25 -1.74 -8.88
CA THR A 230 18.99 -1.71 -8.10
C THR A 230 19.33 -1.51 -6.62
N ILE A 231 18.87 -0.42 -6.03
CA ILE A 231 19.06 -0.10 -4.61
C ILE A 231 17.76 -0.10 -3.81
N VAL A 232 16.61 -0.12 -4.45
CA VAL A 232 15.32 -0.31 -3.79
C VAL A 232 14.54 -1.42 -4.49
N GLY A 233 13.83 -2.22 -3.72
CA GLY A 233 13.08 -3.37 -4.23
C GLY A 233 11.85 -2.99 -5.06
N ASN A 234 10.86 -3.88 -5.06
CA ASN A 234 9.61 -3.74 -5.83
C ASN A 234 8.55 -2.92 -5.08
N VAL A 235 7.53 -2.46 -5.81
CA VAL A 235 6.30 -1.84 -5.26
C VAL A 235 6.60 -0.55 -4.47
N VAL A 236 7.61 0.18 -4.90
CA VAL A 236 8.00 1.48 -4.34
C VAL A 236 6.86 2.48 -4.51
N LEU A 237 6.56 3.31 -3.47
CA LEU A 237 5.52 4.36 -3.50
C LEU A 237 4.07 3.85 -3.72
N TYR A 238 3.79 2.58 -3.53
CA TYR A 238 2.44 2.06 -3.71
C TYR A 238 1.41 2.85 -2.89
N GLY A 239 0.45 3.46 -3.57
CA GLY A 239 -0.61 4.23 -2.91
C GLY A 239 -0.13 5.49 -2.18
N ALA A 240 1.01 6.05 -2.57
CA ALA A 240 1.52 7.31 -2.02
C ALA A 240 0.52 8.46 -2.26
N THR A 241 0.28 9.29 -1.26
CA THR A 241 -0.69 10.40 -1.31
C THR A 241 -0.04 11.77 -1.27
N GLY A 242 1.25 11.86 -0.91
CA GLY A 242 2.02 13.09 -0.84
C GLY A 242 3.45 12.82 -0.39
N GLY A 243 4.26 13.88 -0.29
CA GLY A 243 5.66 13.78 0.11
C GLY A 243 6.63 13.72 -1.06
N ARG A 244 7.91 13.62 -0.76
CA ARG A 244 9.00 13.65 -1.75
C ARG A 244 9.96 12.48 -1.56
N VAL A 245 10.37 11.86 -2.66
CA VAL A 245 11.29 10.72 -2.63
C VAL A 245 12.38 10.89 -3.69
N PHE A 246 13.62 10.70 -3.30
CA PHE A 246 14.79 10.81 -4.18
C PHE A 246 15.60 9.51 -4.09
N ILE A 247 15.78 8.85 -5.22
CA ILE A 247 16.44 7.55 -5.31
C ILE A 247 17.61 7.65 -6.30
N ARG A 248 18.83 7.56 -5.79
CA ARG A 248 20.02 7.48 -6.62
C ARG A 248 20.36 6.02 -6.90
N GLY A 249 19.78 5.49 -7.94
CA GLY A 249 19.87 4.10 -8.37
C GLY A 249 18.55 3.61 -8.95
N LEU A 250 18.48 2.34 -9.30
CA LEU A 250 17.30 1.73 -9.89
C LEU A 250 16.33 1.26 -8.82
N ALA A 251 15.04 1.33 -9.13
CA ALA A 251 13.98 0.66 -8.40
C ALA A 251 13.47 -0.57 -9.17
N GLY A 252 12.91 -1.52 -8.45
CA GLY A 252 12.30 -2.70 -9.03
C GLY A 252 10.99 -2.45 -9.76
N GLU A 253 10.17 -3.49 -9.90
CA GLU A 253 8.88 -3.45 -10.60
C GLU A 253 7.79 -2.73 -9.80
N ARG A 254 6.72 -2.31 -10.51
CA ARG A 254 5.51 -1.70 -9.93
C ARG A 254 5.78 -0.42 -9.15
N PHE A 255 6.69 0.39 -9.67
CA PHE A 255 7.03 1.69 -9.11
C PHE A 255 5.89 2.70 -9.27
N GLY A 256 5.56 3.45 -8.21
CA GLY A 256 4.56 4.52 -8.27
C GLY A 256 3.12 4.06 -8.53
N VAL A 257 2.82 2.77 -8.36
CA VAL A 257 1.47 2.24 -8.57
C VAL A 257 0.49 2.92 -7.62
N ARG A 258 -0.59 3.47 -8.18
CA ARG A 258 -1.61 4.24 -7.44
C ARG A 258 -1.05 5.46 -6.68
N ASN A 259 0.07 6.03 -7.14
CA ASN A 259 0.49 7.34 -6.63
C ASN A 259 -0.59 8.38 -6.94
N SER A 260 -0.97 9.16 -5.95
CA SER A 260 -2.01 10.20 -6.08
C SER A 260 -1.52 11.61 -5.72
N GLY A 261 -0.25 11.77 -5.26
CA GLY A 261 0.23 13.10 -4.87
C GLY A 261 1.70 13.21 -4.52
N ALA A 262 2.45 12.11 -4.44
CA ALA A 262 3.88 12.16 -4.15
C ALA A 262 4.71 12.60 -5.36
N GLU A 263 5.81 13.32 -5.07
CA GLU A 263 6.83 13.74 -6.04
C GLU A 263 8.06 12.83 -5.90
N VAL A 264 8.54 12.27 -7.00
CA VAL A 264 9.68 11.35 -6.94
C VAL A 264 10.62 11.50 -8.11
N VAL A 265 11.91 11.31 -7.81
CA VAL A 265 12.99 11.21 -8.81
C VAL A 265 13.73 9.89 -8.61
N VAL A 266 13.94 9.15 -9.69
CA VAL A 266 14.63 7.85 -9.70
C VAL A 266 15.47 7.69 -10.97
N GLU A 267 16.59 6.97 -10.88
CA GLU A 267 17.49 6.74 -12.03
C GLU A 267 16.92 5.79 -13.08
N GLY A 268 16.06 4.85 -12.66
CA GLY A 268 15.36 3.93 -13.55
C GLY A 268 14.46 2.96 -12.79
N ILE A 269 13.56 2.29 -13.50
CA ILE A 269 12.54 1.41 -12.89
C ILE A 269 12.30 0.15 -13.72
N GLY A 270 11.78 -0.88 -13.07
CA GLY A 270 11.33 -2.11 -13.72
C GLY A 270 9.98 -2.00 -14.42
N ASP A 271 9.36 -3.16 -14.68
CA ASP A 271 8.06 -3.29 -15.34
C ASP A 271 6.92 -2.66 -14.52
N HIS A 272 5.84 -2.26 -15.21
CA HIS A 272 4.59 -1.80 -14.60
C HIS A 272 4.70 -0.49 -13.77
N GLY A 273 5.62 0.42 -14.16
CA GLY A 273 5.74 1.72 -13.52
C GLY A 273 4.50 2.59 -13.71
N CYS A 274 4.12 3.36 -12.69
CA CYS A 274 3.00 4.31 -12.71
C CYS A 274 1.63 3.71 -13.04
N GLU A 275 1.44 2.39 -12.89
CA GLU A 275 0.12 1.78 -13.10
C GLU A 275 -0.92 2.39 -12.16
N TYR A 276 -2.10 2.72 -12.72
CA TYR A 276 -3.21 3.33 -11.98
C TYR A 276 -2.84 4.60 -11.19
N MET A 277 -1.79 5.30 -11.59
CA MET A 277 -1.44 6.60 -11.00
C MET A 277 -2.56 7.60 -11.25
N THR A 278 -2.90 8.39 -10.24
CA THR A 278 -4.03 9.33 -10.26
C THR A 278 -3.62 10.78 -9.96
N GLY A 279 -2.36 11.01 -9.57
CA GLY A 279 -1.83 12.33 -9.24
C GLY A 279 -0.35 12.25 -8.87
N GLY A 280 0.25 13.39 -8.53
CA GLY A 280 1.67 13.50 -8.23
C GLY A 280 2.58 13.61 -9.45
N THR A 281 3.88 13.60 -9.21
CA THR A 281 4.91 13.76 -10.25
C THR A 281 5.97 12.68 -10.11
N VAL A 282 6.25 11.99 -11.21
CA VAL A 282 7.31 10.97 -11.29
C VAL A 282 8.35 11.44 -12.32
N VAL A 283 9.62 11.41 -11.96
CA VAL A 283 10.74 11.70 -12.87
C VAL A 283 11.64 10.47 -12.93
N VAL A 284 11.75 9.85 -14.10
CA VAL A 284 12.63 8.73 -14.37
C VAL A 284 13.78 9.23 -15.26
N LEU A 285 14.99 9.20 -14.73
CA LEU A 285 16.21 9.73 -15.39
C LEU A 285 16.86 8.72 -16.35
N GLY A 286 16.27 7.56 -16.55
CA GLY A 286 16.79 6.50 -17.39
C GLY A 286 15.70 5.52 -17.82
N ARG A 287 16.02 4.24 -17.82
CA ARG A 287 15.16 3.20 -18.40
C ARG A 287 13.90 2.91 -17.58
N THR A 288 12.83 2.61 -18.30
CA THR A 288 11.62 2.00 -17.75
C THR A 288 11.48 0.58 -18.26
N GLY A 289 10.82 -0.27 -17.48
CA GLY A 289 10.32 -1.54 -17.99
C GLY A 289 9.05 -1.37 -18.83
N ARG A 290 8.49 -2.48 -19.29
CA ARG A 290 7.27 -2.51 -20.12
C ARG A 290 6.01 -2.18 -19.32
N ASN A 291 4.95 -1.90 -20.07
CA ASN A 291 3.60 -1.62 -19.55
C ASN A 291 3.57 -0.41 -18.58
N PHE A 292 4.45 0.56 -18.82
CA PHE A 292 4.46 1.81 -18.07
C PHE A 292 3.15 2.57 -18.24
N ALA A 293 2.65 3.21 -17.19
CA ALA A 293 1.42 4.01 -17.15
C ALA A 293 0.12 3.27 -17.47
N ALA A 294 0.07 1.94 -17.42
CA ALA A 294 -1.17 1.20 -17.65
C ALA A 294 -2.27 1.63 -16.66
N GLY A 295 -3.42 2.07 -17.17
CA GLY A 295 -4.53 2.55 -16.35
C GLY A 295 -4.26 3.87 -15.61
N MET A 296 -3.20 4.59 -15.93
CA MET A 296 -2.91 5.92 -15.37
C MET A 296 -4.00 6.91 -15.79
N SER A 297 -4.59 7.61 -14.84
CA SER A 297 -5.72 8.53 -15.07
C SER A 297 -5.46 9.96 -14.59
N GLY A 298 -4.27 10.24 -14.03
CA GLY A 298 -3.89 11.57 -13.58
C GLY A 298 -2.44 11.61 -13.09
N GLY A 299 -1.95 12.81 -12.80
CA GLY A 299 -0.54 13.05 -12.52
C GLY A 299 0.32 13.20 -13.78
N ILE A 300 1.62 13.43 -13.59
CA ILE A 300 2.59 13.63 -14.67
C ILE A 300 3.79 12.71 -14.43
N ALA A 301 4.22 12.02 -15.48
CA ALA A 301 5.47 11.27 -15.46
C ALA A 301 6.42 11.82 -16.53
N TYR A 302 7.60 12.25 -16.12
CA TYR A 302 8.69 12.65 -17.00
C TYR A 302 9.66 11.47 -17.14
N VAL A 303 9.98 11.10 -18.36
CA VAL A 303 10.92 10.00 -18.64
C VAL A 303 12.02 10.54 -19.55
N TYR A 304 13.29 10.37 -19.14
CA TYR A 304 14.41 10.64 -20.00
C TYR A 304 14.59 9.50 -21.00
N ASP A 305 14.18 9.74 -22.24
CA ASP A 305 14.22 8.76 -23.33
C ASP A 305 15.50 8.93 -24.15
N GLU A 306 16.61 8.40 -23.65
CA GLU A 306 17.93 8.50 -24.26
C GLU A 306 17.98 7.89 -25.67
N HIS A 307 17.19 6.86 -25.91
CA HIS A 307 17.24 6.07 -27.15
C HIS A 307 16.07 6.33 -28.10
N GLY A 308 15.07 7.09 -27.68
CA GLY A 308 13.86 7.37 -28.47
C GLY A 308 12.94 6.16 -28.61
N ASP A 309 12.99 5.20 -27.67
CA ASP A 309 12.25 3.94 -27.74
C ASP A 309 11.24 3.76 -26.59
N PHE A 310 11.08 4.73 -25.71
CA PHE A 310 10.16 4.70 -24.59
C PHE A 310 8.71 4.39 -25.00
N ILE A 311 8.29 4.84 -26.17
CA ILE A 311 6.95 4.56 -26.72
C ILE A 311 6.61 3.06 -26.72
N ASN A 312 7.61 2.18 -26.92
CA ASN A 312 7.42 0.73 -26.94
C ASN A 312 7.21 0.13 -25.54
N SER A 313 7.59 0.84 -24.49
CA SER A 313 7.43 0.45 -23.10
C SER A 313 6.17 1.03 -22.46
N CYS A 314 5.62 2.11 -23.02
CA CYS A 314 4.49 2.84 -22.48
C CYS A 314 3.15 2.26 -22.96
N ASN A 315 2.22 2.08 -22.02
CA ASN A 315 0.83 1.77 -22.33
C ASN A 315 0.07 3.08 -22.59
N THR A 316 -0.22 3.35 -23.86
CA THR A 316 -0.83 4.62 -24.30
C THR A 316 -2.36 4.58 -24.34
N ASP A 317 -3.01 3.56 -23.81
CA ASP A 317 -4.48 3.44 -23.83
C ASP A 317 -5.19 4.62 -23.13
N MET A 318 -4.57 5.19 -22.11
CA MET A 318 -5.17 6.25 -21.30
C MET A 318 -4.27 7.49 -21.13
N VAL A 319 -3.06 7.49 -21.68
CA VAL A 319 -2.09 8.59 -21.55
C VAL A 319 -1.62 9.07 -22.93
N GLY A 320 -1.35 10.39 -23.03
CA GLY A 320 -0.65 10.97 -24.16
C GLY A 320 0.85 11.13 -23.86
N LEU A 321 1.69 11.07 -24.89
CA LEU A 321 3.11 11.36 -24.79
C LEU A 321 3.37 12.71 -25.44
N GLU A 322 4.06 13.58 -24.72
CA GLU A 322 4.44 14.91 -25.20
C GLU A 322 5.95 15.10 -24.98
N SER A 323 6.63 15.70 -25.95
CA SER A 323 8.01 16.09 -25.78
C SER A 323 8.10 17.31 -24.88
N VAL A 324 9.02 17.29 -23.91
CA VAL A 324 9.35 18.48 -23.12
C VAL A 324 10.15 19.41 -24.02
N SER A 325 9.50 20.46 -24.54
CA SER A 325 10.19 21.51 -25.28
C SER A 325 10.89 22.47 -24.32
N ASN A 326 12.12 22.86 -24.68
CA ASN A 326 12.90 23.91 -23.99
C ASN A 326 12.23 25.27 -24.07
#